data_9cf991632caea5e6080b673c3dd8bb14
#
_entry.id   9cf991632caea5e6080b673c3dd8bb14
#
_cell.length_a   1.000
_cell.length_b   1.000
_cell.length_c   1.000
_cell.angle_alpha   90.00
_cell.angle_beta   90.00
_cell.angle_gamma   90.00
#
_symmetry.space_group_name_H-M   'P 1'
#
loop_
_entity.id
_entity.type
_entity.pdbx_description
1 polymer ?
#
loop_
_entity_poly.entity_id
_entity_poly.type
_entity_poly.pdbx_seq_one_letter_code
_entity_poly.pdbx_strand_id
1 'polypeptide(L)'
;MEGMSSEHVQPSVLPFVAAQRLVDHHCHGILRAGGDLAGLLNEADGDATADGMPFDSLAGLAFRRWCPPLLGLPAHASAGSYAERRAALGADEVSRRFLGACGLAALCVDTGYAPDGLESPAGTAGLAGAAAFEIVRLEQVAESLARGGAGAAEFPDAYRRALSDRISTPSFGIPVVGVKSIAAYRVGLELDGRRPSDAEVVAAVSRWLGGGTGAGASGALPRLADEVLHRFFIWCGADLGLPIQFHVGYGDRDIDLHRCNPLLLTGLLRALEPTGAPVMLLHNYPYHREAGYLAQVFPLVYADLGLVTHNVGARATALLGEALELVPLRKFLFSSDAFGLPELYYLGTLLFRRALSEFLAARLAADDMSYPDAERVTRLIGAENARRAYRLDG
;
A
#
# COMPACT_ATOMS: atom_id res chain seq x y z
N MET A 1 6.81 -40.44 33.25
CA MET A 1 6.90 -39.77 31.94
C MET A 1 6.69 -38.30 32.19
N GLU A 2 7.79 -37.62 32.45
CA GLU A 2 7.81 -36.18 32.71
C GLU A 2 7.55 -35.44 31.42
N GLY A 3 6.58 -34.51 31.46
CA GLY A 3 6.23 -33.69 30.33
C GLY A 3 7.36 -32.72 30.00
N MET A 4 8.01 -32.93 28.87
CA MET A 4 8.84 -31.89 28.26
C MET A 4 7.93 -30.73 27.88
N SER A 5 7.95 -29.65 28.66
CA SER A 5 7.47 -28.35 28.24
C SER A 5 8.37 -27.90 27.09
N SER A 6 7.86 -28.00 25.88
CA SER A 6 8.49 -27.33 24.73
C SER A 6 8.35 -25.83 24.95
N GLU A 7 9.33 -25.21 25.59
CA GLU A 7 9.57 -23.80 25.44
C GLU A 7 9.76 -23.54 23.94
N HIS A 8 8.69 -23.12 23.28
CA HIS A 8 8.78 -22.60 21.91
C HIS A 8 9.61 -21.35 21.97
N VAL A 9 10.91 -21.50 21.76
CA VAL A 9 11.83 -20.39 21.50
C VAL A 9 11.27 -19.67 20.28
N GLN A 10 10.56 -18.58 20.51
CA GLN A 10 10.19 -17.67 19.41
C GLN A 10 11.51 -17.22 18.79
N PRO A 11 11.68 -17.30 17.46
CA PRO A 11 12.83 -16.67 16.84
C PRO A 11 12.80 -15.20 17.24
N SER A 12 13.77 -14.79 18.05
CA SER A 12 13.86 -13.42 18.54
C SER A 12 14.17 -12.53 17.34
N VAL A 13 13.37 -11.49 17.14
CA VAL A 13 13.68 -10.46 16.13
C VAL A 13 15.05 -9.87 16.48
N LEU A 14 15.94 -9.73 15.50
CA LEU A 14 17.26 -9.13 15.69
C LEU A 14 17.10 -7.75 16.33
N PRO A 15 17.90 -7.40 17.37
CA PRO A 15 17.70 -6.16 18.14
C PRO A 15 17.65 -4.90 17.27
N PHE A 16 18.52 -4.81 16.27
CA PHE A 16 18.56 -3.66 15.37
C PHE A 16 17.34 -3.60 14.41
N VAL A 17 16.75 -4.76 14.05
CA VAL A 17 15.49 -4.80 13.28
C VAL A 17 14.31 -4.39 14.16
N ALA A 18 14.29 -4.85 15.42
CA ALA A 18 13.24 -4.48 16.37
C ALA A 18 13.27 -2.98 16.68
N ALA A 19 14.45 -2.39 16.83
CA ALA A 19 14.63 -0.97 17.13
C ALA A 19 14.39 -0.04 15.94
N GLN A 20 14.42 -0.55 14.69
CA GLN A 20 14.25 0.25 13.49
C GLN A 20 12.83 0.82 13.42
N ARG A 21 12.69 2.13 13.43
CA ARG A 21 11.42 2.79 13.10
C ARG A 21 11.22 2.74 11.60
N LEU A 22 10.03 2.28 11.17
CA LEU A 22 9.70 2.06 9.76
C LEU A 22 9.04 3.29 9.14
N VAL A 23 9.29 3.53 7.87
CA VAL A 23 8.50 4.43 7.03
C VAL A 23 7.55 3.57 6.21
N ASP A 24 6.27 3.66 6.51
CA ASP A 24 5.20 3.02 5.75
C ASP A 24 4.88 3.89 4.52
N HIS A 25 5.47 3.52 3.37
CA HIS A 25 5.38 4.37 2.20
C HIS A 25 4.06 4.25 1.43
N HIS A 26 3.18 3.31 1.84
CA HIS A 26 1.83 3.18 1.30
C HIS A 26 0.90 2.51 2.32
N CYS A 27 -0.11 3.24 2.74
CA CYS A 27 -1.18 2.78 3.61
C CYS A 27 -2.44 3.64 3.41
N HIS A 28 -3.53 3.30 4.11
CA HIS A 28 -4.80 4.01 4.10
C HIS A 28 -5.20 4.44 5.53
N GLY A 29 -6.32 5.14 5.68
CA GLY A 29 -6.85 5.51 7.00
C GLY A 29 -7.46 4.33 7.76
N ILE A 30 -7.61 4.47 9.08
CA ILE A 30 -8.35 3.53 9.92
C ILE A 30 -9.81 3.97 10.07
N LEU A 31 -10.73 3.04 10.27
CA LEU A 31 -12.14 3.33 10.56
C LEU A 31 -12.34 3.68 12.03
N ARG A 32 -12.87 4.88 12.31
CA ARG A 32 -13.15 5.38 13.69
C ARG A 32 -14.09 4.47 14.46
N ALA A 33 -15.07 3.88 13.80
CA ALA A 33 -15.99 2.93 14.41
C ALA A 33 -15.44 1.52 14.57
N GLY A 34 -14.18 1.29 14.18
CA GLY A 34 -13.47 0.03 14.34
C GLY A 34 -13.67 -1.01 13.23
N GLY A 35 -14.51 -0.75 12.24
CA GLY A 35 -14.70 -1.59 11.05
C GLY A 35 -15.22 -3.03 11.30
N ASP A 36 -15.61 -3.69 10.23
CA ASP A 36 -15.94 -5.12 10.24
C ASP A 36 -14.63 -5.94 10.20
N LEU A 37 -14.36 -6.63 11.31
CA LEU A 37 -13.12 -7.38 11.46
C LEU A 37 -12.98 -8.52 10.43
N ALA A 38 -14.06 -9.25 10.17
CA ALA A 38 -14.04 -10.36 9.23
C ALA A 38 -13.90 -9.88 7.79
N GLY A 39 -14.69 -8.86 7.40
CA GLY A 39 -14.68 -8.30 6.05
C GLY A 39 -13.38 -7.62 5.66
N LEU A 40 -12.58 -7.14 6.63
CA LEU A 40 -11.33 -6.41 6.38
C LEU A 40 -10.06 -7.27 6.56
N LEU A 41 -10.20 -8.57 6.87
CA LEU A 41 -9.06 -9.51 6.96
C LEU A 41 -8.70 -10.19 5.64
N ASN A 42 -9.43 -9.93 4.58
CA ASN A 42 -9.15 -10.45 3.24
C ASN A 42 -9.65 -9.47 2.17
N GLU A 43 -9.37 -9.76 0.91
CA GLU A 43 -9.78 -8.95 -0.25
C GLU A 43 -11.12 -9.39 -0.86
N ALA A 44 -11.91 -10.21 -0.15
CA ALA A 44 -13.23 -10.64 -0.62
C ALA A 44 -14.30 -9.65 -0.18
N ASP A 45 -15.25 -9.37 -1.08
CA ASP A 45 -16.41 -8.52 -0.80
C ASP A 45 -17.61 -9.33 -0.28
N GLY A 46 -18.40 -8.72 0.61
CA GLY A 46 -19.74 -9.17 0.99
C GLY A 46 -19.76 -10.52 1.71
N ASP A 47 -20.74 -11.37 1.37
CA ASP A 47 -21.03 -12.63 2.10
C ASP A 47 -19.93 -13.70 2.03
N ALA A 48 -18.88 -13.50 1.24
CA ALA A 48 -17.70 -14.39 1.20
C ALA A 48 -17.02 -14.55 2.56
N THR A 49 -17.38 -13.72 3.54
CA THR A 49 -16.85 -13.74 4.91
C THR A 49 -17.81 -14.41 5.92
N ALA A 50 -19.01 -14.82 5.49
CA ALA A 50 -20.09 -15.23 6.39
C ALA A 50 -19.77 -16.48 7.24
N ASP A 51 -18.94 -17.39 6.74
CA ASP A 51 -18.62 -18.67 7.40
C ASP A 51 -17.34 -18.66 8.24
N GLY A 52 -16.81 -17.48 8.60
CA GLY A 52 -15.58 -17.39 9.38
C GLY A 52 -14.29 -17.70 8.61
N MET A 53 -14.38 -17.88 7.30
CA MET A 53 -13.24 -18.19 6.40
C MET A 53 -12.01 -17.28 6.56
N PRO A 54 -12.15 -15.94 6.81
CA PRO A 54 -10.97 -15.10 6.98
C PRO A 54 -10.07 -15.53 8.14
N PHE A 55 -10.64 -16.12 9.20
CA PHE A 55 -9.89 -16.62 10.35
C PHE A 55 -9.23 -17.98 10.14
N ASP A 56 -9.61 -18.71 9.09
CA ASP A 56 -9.03 -20.02 8.69
C ASP A 56 -8.04 -19.88 7.53
N SER A 57 -7.53 -18.68 7.31
CA SER A 57 -6.45 -18.37 6.38
C SER A 57 -5.11 -18.18 7.12
N LEU A 58 -4.00 -18.09 6.37
CA LEU A 58 -2.70 -17.76 6.98
C LEU A 58 -2.71 -16.35 7.63
N ALA A 59 -3.44 -15.40 7.05
CA ALA A 59 -3.70 -14.10 7.66
C ALA A 59 -4.46 -14.24 8.98
N GLY A 60 -5.53 -15.01 8.98
CA GLY A 60 -6.35 -15.26 10.16
C GLY A 60 -5.59 -15.98 11.29
N LEU A 61 -4.74 -16.96 10.93
CA LEU A 61 -3.87 -17.62 11.90
C LEU A 61 -2.83 -16.65 12.50
N ALA A 62 -2.24 -15.77 11.69
CA ALA A 62 -1.34 -14.73 12.16
C ALA A 62 -2.09 -13.74 13.07
N PHE A 63 -3.28 -13.29 12.67
CA PHE A 63 -4.15 -12.46 13.48
C PHE A 63 -4.41 -13.08 14.86
N ARG A 64 -4.89 -14.31 14.91
CA ARG A 64 -5.18 -15.04 16.15
C ARG A 64 -3.95 -15.25 17.02
N ARG A 65 -2.78 -15.35 16.42
CA ARG A 65 -1.51 -15.48 17.16
C ARG A 65 -1.05 -14.17 17.78
N TRP A 66 -1.15 -13.06 17.06
CA TRP A 66 -0.43 -11.83 17.38
C TRP A 66 -1.31 -10.69 17.92
N CYS A 67 -2.57 -10.58 17.48
CA CYS A 67 -3.43 -9.48 17.88
C CYS A 67 -4.02 -9.61 19.30
N PRO A 68 -4.50 -10.79 19.74
CA PRO A 68 -5.13 -10.92 21.06
C PRO A 68 -4.25 -10.47 22.24
N PRO A 69 -2.94 -10.72 22.28
CA PRO A 69 -2.09 -10.29 23.39
C PRO A 69 -2.05 -8.77 23.60
N LEU A 70 -2.17 -7.96 22.54
CA LEU A 70 -2.24 -6.50 22.66
C LEU A 70 -3.51 -6.02 23.37
N LEU A 71 -4.57 -6.82 23.32
CA LEU A 71 -5.83 -6.54 24.03
C LEU A 71 -5.92 -7.21 25.40
N GLY A 72 -4.85 -7.89 25.84
CA GLY A 72 -4.81 -8.60 27.12
C GLY A 72 -5.48 -9.96 27.09
N LEU A 73 -5.61 -10.58 25.93
CA LEU A 73 -6.10 -11.95 25.74
C LEU A 73 -4.93 -12.91 25.48
N PRO A 74 -5.09 -14.21 25.77
CA PRO A 74 -4.10 -15.19 25.37
C PRO A 74 -3.96 -15.27 23.84
N ALA A 75 -2.77 -15.61 23.36
CA ALA A 75 -2.58 -15.95 21.96
C ALA A 75 -3.54 -17.06 21.55
N HIS A 76 -4.00 -17.03 20.29
CA HIS A 76 -4.99 -17.97 19.74
C HIS A 76 -6.39 -17.93 20.39
N ALA A 77 -6.73 -16.81 21.06
CA ALA A 77 -8.10 -16.58 21.51
C ALA A 77 -9.10 -16.73 20.34
N SER A 78 -10.33 -17.15 20.64
CA SER A 78 -11.36 -17.30 19.61
C SER A 78 -11.73 -15.94 19.01
N ALA A 79 -12.24 -15.95 17.78
CA ALA A 79 -12.73 -14.73 17.11
C ALA A 79 -13.82 -14.02 17.95
N GLY A 80 -14.74 -14.80 18.58
CA GLY A 80 -15.78 -14.26 19.45
C GLY A 80 -15.20 -13.55 20.68
N SER A 81 -14.29 -14.21 21.42
CA SER A 81 -13.65 -13.59 22.59
C SER A 81 -12.85 -12.35 22.23
N TYR A 82 -12.21 -12.35 21.05
CA TYR A 82 -11.51 -11.18 20.55
C TYR A 82 -12.46 -10.02 20.25
N ALA A 83 -13.54 -10.29 19.51
CA ALA A 83 -14.55 -9.28 19.17
C ALA A 83 -15.21 -8.67 20.43
N GLU A 84 -15.58 -9.49 21.41
CA GLU A 84 -16.12 -9.02 22.69
C GLU A 84 -15.13 -8.11 23.42
N ARG A 85 -13.86 -8.52 23.51
CA ARG A 85 -12.81 -7.72 24.16
C ARG A 85 -12.54 -6.42 23.42
N ARG A 86 -12.50 -6.47 22.08
CA ARG A 86 -12.35 -5.30 21.21
C ARG A 86 -13.46 -4.29 21.42
N ALA A 87 -14.72 -4.77 21.45
CA ALA A 87 -15.89 -3.94 21.73
C ALA A 87 -15.85 -3.32 23.14
N ALA A 88 -15.45 -4.09 24.15
CA ALA A 88 -15.34 -3.62 25.52
C ALA A 88 -14.28 -2.53 25.72
N LEU A 89 -13.20 -2.54 24.93
CA LEU A 89 -12.16 -1.50 24.97
C LEU A 89 -12.56 -0.24 24.20
N GLY A 90 -13.37 -0.38 23.16
CA GLY A 90 -13.72 0.69 22.24
C GLY A 90 -12.65 0.96 21.17
N ALA A 91 -13.07 1.53 20.05
CA ALA A 91 -12.24 1.71 18.87
C ALA A 91 -10.98 2.56 19.12
N ASP A 92 -11.10 3.64 19.88
CA ASP A 92 -9.99 4.55 20.16
C ASP A 92 -8.86 3.87 20.94
N GLU A 93 -9.20 3.10 21.99
CA GLU A 93 -8.21 2.38 22.79
C GLU A 93 -7.56 1.25 21.98
N VAL A 94 -8.32 0.55 21.16
CA VAL A 94 -7.82 -0.48 20.23
C VAL A 94 -6.84 0.16 19.26
N SER A 95 -7.22 1.24 18.58
CA SER A 95 -6.38 1.95 17.62
C SER A 95 -5.09 2.45 18.25
N ARG A 96 -5.17 3.04 19.44
CA ARG A 96 -4.00 3.52 20.19
C ARG A 96 -3.02 2.38 20.53
N ARG A 97 -3.53 1.22 20.94
CA ARG A 97 -2.66 0.06 21.27
C ARG A 97 -1.96 -0.48 20.05
N PHE A 98 -2.70 -0.73 18.97
CA PHE A 98 -2.13 -1.33 17.77
C PHE A 98 -1.18 -0.38 17.04
N LEU A 99 -1.61 0.85 16.75
CA LEU A 99 -0.77 1.83 16.06
C LEU A 99 0.45 2.23 16.89
N GLY A 100 0.29 2.40 18.21
CA GLY A 100 1.41 2.67 19.11
C GLY A 100 2.45 1.55 19.18
N ALA A 101 2.04 0.29 18.92
CA ALA A 101 2.94 -0.86 18.87
C ALA A 101 3.67 -1.04 17.52
N CYS A 102 3.27 -0.33 16.45
CA CYS A 102 3.86 -0.49 15.11
C CYS A 102 5.30 0.00 15.00
N GLY A 103 5.71 0.99 15.80
CA GLY A 103 7.05 1.57 15.72
C GLY A 103 7.30 2.28 14.38
N LEU A 104 6.33 3.07 13.91
CA LEU A 104 6.40 3.82 12.64
C LEU A 104 7.06 5.18 12.84
N ALA A 105 7.88 5.60 11.89
CA ALA A 105 8.46 6.95 11.81
C ALA A 105 7.61 7.89 10.97
N ALA A 106 7.03 7.38 9.88
CA ALA A 106 6.18 8.13 8.97
C ALA A 106 5.16 7.21 8.28
N LEU A 107 4.05 7.79 7.87
CA LEU A 107 2.98 7.21 7.07
C LEU A 107 2.78 8.04 5.81
N CYS A 108 2.84 7.42 4.63
CA CYS A 108 2.41 8.00 3.36
C CYS A 108 1.02 7.44 3.02
N VAL A 109 -0.02 8.24 3.26
CA VAL A 109 -1.41 7.80 3.21
C VAL A 109 -2.01 8.11 1.85
N ASP A 110 -2.49 7.07 1.12
CA ASP A 110 -3.34 7.24 -0.06
C ASP A 110 -4.73 7.71 0.37
N THR A 111 -5.05 8.96 0.07
CA THR A 111 -6.31 9.61 0.45
C THR A 111 -7.41 9.44 -0.60
N GLY A 112 -7.13 8.72 -1.69
CA GLY A 112 -8.08 8.54 -2.80
C GLY A 112 -9.15 7.48 -2.57
N TYR A 113 -9.00 6.63 -1.55
CA TYR A 113 -10.04 5.73 -1.06
C TYR A 113 -10.42 6.15 0.36
N ALA A 114 -11.49 6.90 0.46
CA ALA A 114 -11.91 7.50 1.73
C ALA A 114 -13.42 7.29 1.94
N PRO A 115 -13.86 6.06 2.28
CA PRO A 115 -15.23 5.86 2.73
C PRO A 115 -15.51 6.68 3.98
N ASP A 116 -16.79 6.94 4.25
CA ASP A 116 -17.23 7.67 5.44
C ASP A 116 -16.69 7.01 6.72
N GLY A 117 -16.29 7.83 7.66
CA GLY A 117 -15.81 7.37 8.97
C GLY A 117 -14.33 7.03 9.07
N LEU A 118 -13.53 7.28 8.04
CA LEU A 118 -12.07 7.19 8.16
C LEU A 118 -11.50 8.29 9.08
N GLU A 119 -10.47 7.93 9.82
CA GLU A 119 -9.62 8.89 10.52
C GLU A 119 -8.77 9.67 9.52
N SER A 120 -8.49 10.93 9.85
CA SER A 120 -7.61 11.75 9.03
C SER A 120 -6.19 11.17 8.96
N PRO A 121 -5.42 11.45 7.89
CA PRO A 121 -4.02 11.01 7.82
C PRO A 121 -3.19 11.46 9.02
N ALA A 122 -3.37 12.71 9.47
CA ALA A 122 -2.69 13.26 10.65
C ALA A 122 -3.15 12.57 11.96
N GLY A 123 -4.45 12.26 12.09
CA GLY A 123 -4.98 11.51 13.23
C GLY A 123 -4.44 10.09 13.30
N THR A 124 -4.45 9.36 12.19
CA THR A 124 -3.86 8.01 12.11
C THR A 124 -2.37 8.02 12.47
N ALA A 125 -1.60 8.96 11.92
CA ALA A 125 -0.18 9.10 12.22
C ALA A 125 0.08 9.50 13.67
N GLY A 126 -0.77 10.38 14.24
CA GLY A 126 -0.70 10.79 15.65
C GLY A 126 -0.85 9.60 16.60
N LEU A 127 -1.78 8.67 16.32
CA LEU A 127 -1.94 7.43 17.09
C LEU A 127 -0.71 6.52 17.00
N ALA A 128 0.02 6.54 15.88
CA ALA A 128 1.26 5.79 15.69
C ALA A 128 2.52 6.50 16.22
N GLY A 129 2.41 7.75 16.66
CA GLY A 129 3.56 8.60 17.00
C GLY A 129 4.49 8.84 15.81
N ALA A 130 3.92 9.01 14.61
CA ALA A 130 4.59 9.11 13.33
C ALA A 130 4.30 10.44 12.62
N ALA A 131 5.11 10.80 11.64
CA ALA A 131 4.80 11.89 10.70
C ALA A 131 3.78 11.42 9.66
N ALA A 132 2.95 12.34 9.17
CA ALA A 132 1.96 12.08 8.11
C ALA A 132 2.36 12.77 6.81
N PHE A 133 2.23 12.04 5.71
CA PHE A 133 2.39 12.53 4.34
C PHE A 133 1.24 12.03 3.48
N GLU A 134 0.94 12.74 2.42
CA GLU A 134 -0.16 12.39 1.53
C GLU A 134 0.33 11.82 0.20
N ILE A 135 -0.35 10.79 -0.26
CA ILE A 135 -0.31 10.28 -1.64
C ILE A 135 -1.63 10.61 -2.31
N VAL A 136 -1.58 11.38 -3.39
CA VAL A 136 -2.79 11.80 -4.13
C VAL A 136 -3.13 10.77 -5.20
N ARG A 137 -4.35 10.25 -5.17
CA ARG A 137 -4.83 9.34 -6.23
C ARG A 137 -5.23 10.13 -7.46
N LEU A 138 -4.55 9.87 -8.58
CA LEU A 138 -4.71 10.57 -9.84
C LEU A 138 -6.13 10.49 -10.39
N GLU A 139 -6.74 9.31 -10.33
CA GLU A 139 -8.09 9.07 -10.80
C GLU A 139 -9.14 9.85 -10.00
N GLN A 140 -8.92 10.02 -8.69
CA GLN A 140 -9.83 10.80 -7.84
C GLN A 140 -9.86 12.28 -8.21
N VAL A 141 -8.71 12.85 -8.62
CA VAL A 141 -8.64 14.24 -9.10
C VAL A 141 -9.53 14.40 -10.34
N ALA A 142 -9.44 13.44 -11.28
CA ALA A 142 -10.26 13.43 -12.49
C ALA A 142 -11.76 13.29 -12.19
N GLU A 143 -12.11 12.33 -11.33
CA GLU A 143 -13.49 12.11 -10.91
C GLU A 143 -14.08 13.31 -10.16
N SER A 144 -13.27 14.01 -9.36
CA SER A 144 -13.70 15.21 -8.63
C SER A 144 -13.98 16.37 -9.59
N LEU A 145 -13.15 16.55 -10.61
CA LEU A 145 -13.37 17.55 -11.66
C LEU A 145 -14.66 17.26 -12.44
N ALA A 146 -14.89 15.99 -12.81
CA ALA A 146 -16.09 15.58 -13.53
C ALA A 146 -17.36 15.81 -12.69
N ARG A 147 -17.32 15.48 -11.39
CA ARG A 147 -18.43 15.81 -10.45
C ARG A 147 -18.66 17.32 -10.32
N GLY A 148 -17.60 18.11 -10.42
CA GLY A 148 -17.67 19.58 -10.44
C GLY A 148 -18.17 20.17 -11.76
N GLY A 149 -18.52 19.35 -12.77
CA GLY A 149 -19.08 19.77 -14.04
C GLY A 149 -18.05 20.19 -15.08
N ALA A 150 -16.77 19.86 -14.92
CA ALA A 150 -15.75 20.16 -15.93
C ALA A 150 -16.08 19.47 -17.27
N GLY A 151 -16.19 20.27 -18.32
CA GLY A 151 -16.47 19.80 -19.67
C GLY A 151 -15.23 19.19 -20.34
N ALA A 152 -15.45 18.42 -21.40
CA ALA A 152 -14.36 17.71 -22.07
C ALA A 152 -13.31 18.67 -22.66
N ALA A 153 -13.73 19.81 -23.21
CA ALA A 153 -12.83 20.74 -23.91
C ALA A 153 -11.79 21.39 -22.98
N GLU A 154 -12.19 21.72 -21.77
CA GLU A 154 -11.31 22.34 -20.76
C GLU A 154 -10.59 21.33 -19.86
N PHE A 155 -10.97 20.07 -19.91
CA PHE A 155 -10.53 19.06 -18.96
C PHE A 155 -9.00 18.89 -18.88
N PRO A 156 -8.21 18.87 -19.98
CA PRO A 156 -6.77 18.70 -19.88
C PRO A 156 -6.11 19.76 -19.01
N ASP A 157 -6.46 21.04 -19.24
CA ASP A 157 -5.90 22.15 -18.47
C ASP A 157 -6.47 22.23 -17.05
N ALA A 158 -7.76 21.93 -16.89
CA ALA A 158 -8.40 21.86 -15.58
C ALA A 158 -7.75 20.79 -14.70
N TYR A 159 -7.43 19.61 -15.27
CA TYR A 159 -6.78 18.52 -14.55
C TYR A 159 -5.36 18.90 -14.11
N ARG A 160 -4.54 19.45 -15.01
CA ARG A 160 -3.18 19.90 -14.69
C ARG A 160 -3.20 20.93 -13.54
N ARG A 161 -4.11 21.92 -13.61
CA ARG A 161 -4.29 22.91 -12.53
C ARG A 161 -4.73 22.26 -11.23
N ALA A 162 -5.77 21.43 -11.26
CA ALA A 162 -6.31 20.79 -10.06
C ALA A 162 -5.27 19.91 -9.36
N LEU A 163 -4.47 19.16 -10.13
CA LEU A 163 -3.38 18.34 -9.57
C LEU A 163 -2.29 19.23 -8.95
N SER A 164 -1.87 20.29 -9.64
CA SER A 164 -0.89 21.26 -9.13
C SER A 164 -1.37 21.96 -7.86
N ASP A 165 -2.64 22.41 -7.84
CA ASP A 165 -3.26 23.06 -6.68
C ASP A 165 -3.36 22.08 -5.51
N ARG A 166 -3.70 20.82 -5.76
CA ARG A 166 -3.78 19.77 -4.74
C ARG A 166 -2.45 19.53 -4.03
N ILE A 167 -1.34 19.68 -4.76
CA ILE A 167 0.02 19.53 -4.23
C ILE A 167 0.45 20.77 -3.47
N SER A 168 0.21 21.97 -4.03
CA SER A 168 0.63 23.22 -3.43
C SER A 168 -0.24 23.65 -2.23
N THR A 169 -1.50 23.21 -2.20
CA THR A 169 -2.46 23.49 -1.14
C THR A 169 -3.11 22.19 -0.66
N PRO A 170 -2.40 21.41 0.16
CA PRO A 170 -2.86 20.08 0.60
C PRO A 170 -4.17 20.16 1.39
N SER A 171 -5.17 19.34 1.01
CA SER A 171 -6.50 19.36 1.63
C SER A 171 -6.50 18.93 3.10
N PHE A 172 -5.50 18.17 3.53
CA PHE A 172 -5.37 17.68 4.91
C PHE A 172 -4.35 18.45 5.75
N GLY A 173 -3.75 19.52 5.19
CA GLY A 173 -2.72 20.30 5.89
C GLY A 173 -1.40 19.54 6.14
N ILE A 174 -1.18 18.43 5.43
CA ILE A 174 0.06 17.62 5.46
C ILE A 174 0.69 17.63 4.06
N PRO A 175 2.04 17.51 3.95
CA PRO A 175 2.71 17.55 2.65
C PRO A 175 2.27 16.42 1.72
N VAL A 176 2.01 16.74 0.44
CA VAL A 176 1.87 15.75 -0.63
C VAL A 176 3.26 15.36 -1.12
N VAL A 177 3.58 14.07 -1.07
CA VAL A 177 4.92 13.57 -1.40
C VAL A 177 4.95 12.62 -2.60
N GLY A 178 3.79 12.25 -3.12
CA GLY A 178 3.67 11.36 -4.26
C GLY A 178 2.24 11.28 -4.79
N VAL A 179 2.11 10.57 -5.90
CA VAL A 179 0.81 10.28 -6.52
C VAL A 179 0.63 8.77 -6.69
N LYS A 180 -0.60 8.32 -6.81
CA LYS A 180 -0.96 6.92 -7.01
C LYS A 180 -1.86 6.77 -8.23
N SER A 181 -1.61 5.74 -9.06
CA SER A 181 -2.54 5.28 -10.09
C SER A 181 -3.12 3.92 -9.74
N ILE A 182 -4.42 3.77 -9.97
CA ILE A 182 -5.16 2.52 -9.87
C ILE A 182 -5.53 1.97 -11.26
N ALA A 183 -4.70 2.26 -12.27
CA ALA A 183 -4.90 1.75 -13.64
C ALA A 183 -5.10 0.23 -13.66
N ALA A 184 -4.43 -0.52 -12.79
CA ALA A 184 -4.60 -1.96 -12.62
C ALA A 184 -6.06 -2.37 -12.47
N TYR A 185 -6.84 -1.65 -11.66
CA TYR A 185 -8.26 -1.90 -11.41
C TYR A 185 -9.18 -1.42 -12.54
N ARG A 186 -8.69 -0.57 -13.43
CA ARG A 186 -9.52 0.14 -14.42
C ARG A 186 -9.30 -0.34 -15.84
N VAL A 187 -8.04 -0.46 -16.24
CA VAL A 187 -7.65 -0.76 -17.63
C VAL A 187 -6.54 -1.83 -17.71
N GLY A 188 -6.00 -2.28 -16.56
CA GLY A 188 -4.80 -3.11 -16.48
C GLY A 188 -3.53 -2.29 -16.63
N LEU A 189 -2.38 -2.97 -16.64
CA LEU A 189 -1.04 -2.33 -16.68
C LEU A 189 -0.41 -2.32 -18.08
N GLU A 190 -1.09 -2.86 -19.11
CA GLU A 190 -0.62 -2.78 -20.48
C GLU A 190 -0.84 -1.36 -21.03
N LEU A 191 -0.01 -0.43 -20.52
CA LEU A 191 -0.03 0.98 -20.89
C LEU A 191 1.13 1.28 -21.82
N ASP A 192 0.84 1.79 -23.03
CA ASP A 192 1.90 2.26 -23.89
C ASP A 192 2.58 3.51 -23.30
N GLY A 193 3.85 3.74 -23.63
CA GLY A 193 4.61 4.87 -23.09
C GLY A 193 4.29 6.21 -23.75
N ARG A 194 3.41 6.26 -24.76
CA ARG A 194 3.13 7.47 -25.51
C ARG A 194 2.35 8.48 -24.69
N ARG A 195 2.83 9.71 -24.64
CA ARG A 195 2.10 10.83 -24.02
C ARG A 195 0.90 11.21 -24.90
N PRO A 196 -0.33 11.20 -24.34
CA PRO A 196 -1.50 11.66 -25.10
C PRO A 196 -1.46 13.15 -25.40
N SER A 197 -1.94 13.54 -26.57
CA SER A 197 -2.23 14.93 -26.90
C SER A 197 -3.51 15.41 -26.20
N ASP A 198 -3.66 16.71 -26.01
CA ASP A 198 -4.89 17.29 -25.41
C ASP A 198 -6.15 16.95 -26.23
N ALA A 199 -6.04 16.89 -27.56
CA ALA A 199 -7.14 16.47 -28.41
C ALA A 199 -7.60 15.02 -28.16
N GLU A 200 -6.66 14.10 -27.92
CA GLU A 200 -6.96 12.71 -27.55
C GLU A 200 -7.60 12.65 -26.17
N VAL A 201 -7.12 13.46 -25.21
CA VAL A 201 -7.70 13.55 -23.87
C VAL A 201 -9.14 14.08 -23.93
N VAL A 202 -9.39 15.17 -24.70
CA VAL A 202 -10.75 15.71 -24.90
C VAL A 202 -11.69 14.65 -25.49
N ALA A 203 -11.24 13.90 -26.51
CA ALA A 203 -12.03 12.82 -27.09
C ALA A 203 -12.30 11.68 -26.07
N ALA A 204 -11.31 11.32 -25.26
CA ALA A 204 -11.44 10.31 -24.21
C ALA A 204 -12.40 10.75 -23.10
N VAL A 205 -12.32 11.99 -22.63
CA VAL A 205 -13.27 12.56 -21.65
C VAL A 205 -14.67 12.60 -22.21
N SER A 206 -14.84 12.98 -23.48
CA SER A 206 -16.16 12.97 -24.16
C SER A 206 -16.76 11.55 -24.19
N ARG A 207 -15.95 10.51 -24.44
CA ARG A 207 -16.40 9.10 -24.35
C ARG A 207 -16.79 8.72 -22.94
N TRP A 208 -15.92 9.05 -21.97
CA TRP A 208 -16.12 8.72 -20.55
C TRP A 208 -17.42 9.34 -20.03
N LEU A 209 -17.61 10.67 -20.22
CA LEU A 209 -18.78 11.37 -19.71
C LEU A 209 -20.03 11.15 -20.58
N GLY A 210 -19.87 10.91 -21.89
CA GLY A 210 -20.96 10.66 -22.84
C GLY A 210 -21.44 9.19 -22.86
N GLY A 211 -20.65 8.26 -22.32
CA GLY A 211 -20.99 6.82 -22.23
C GLY A 211 -22.10 6.50 -21.24
N GLY A 212 -22.65 7.48 -20.56
CA GLY A 212 -23.73 7.38 -19.59
C GLY A 212 -25.13 7.17 -20.17
N THR A 213 -25.29 6.36 -21.24
CA THR A 213 -26.63 5.87 -21.68
C THR A 213 -27.27 4.91 -20.67
N GLY A 214 -26.64 4.73 -19.51
CA GLY A 214 -27.12 3.97 -18.35
C GLY A 214 -27.03 4.76 -17.05
N ALA A 215 -27.07 6.09 -17.08
CA ALA A 215 -27.27 6.90 -15.88
C ALA A 215 -28.61 6.50 -15.26
N GLY A 216 -28.59 5.43 -14.48
CA GLY A 216 -29.65 5.17 -13.54
C GLY A 216 -29.84 6.43 -12.70
N ALA A 217 -30.99 6.60 -12.11
CA ALA A 217 -31.46 7.76 -11.36
C ALA A 217 -30.56 8.23 -10.18
N SER A 218 -29.30 7.82 -10.10
CA SER A 218 -28.36 8.09 -9.00
C SER A 218 -27.36 9.22 -9.26
N GLY A 219 -27.20 9.74 -10.48
CA GLY A 219 -26.21 10.78 -10.81
C GLY A 219 -24.74 10.33 -10.65
N ALA A 220 -24.46 9.03 -10.55
CA ALA A 220 -23.11 8.50 -10.43
C ALA A 220 -22.32 8.66 -11.74
N LEU A 221 -21.04 8.99 -11.64
CA LEU A 221 -20.15 9.02 -12.79
C LEU A 221 -19.96 7.63 -13.37
N PRO A 222 -19.84 7.50 -14.73
CA PRO A 222 -19.41 6.25 -15.36
C PRO A 222 -18.02 5.85 -14.84
N ARG A 223 -17.76 4.52 -14.81
CA ARG A 223 -16.43 3.99 -14.43
C ARG A 223 -15.35 4.58 -15.33
N LEU A 224 -14.32 5.16 -14.71
CA LEU A 224 -13.17 5.73 -15.43
C LEU A 224 -12.27 4.59 -15.91
N ALA A 225 -12.49 4.12 -17.14
CA ALA A 225 -11.83 2.95 -17.73
C ALA A 225 -11.32 3.23 -19.16
N ASP A 226 -10.81 4.44 -19.41
CA ASP A 226 -10.19 4.84 -20.69
C ASP A 226 -8.67 4.92 -20.53
N GLU A 227 -7.92 4.11 -21.30
CA GLU A 227 -6.46 4.01 -21.23
C GLU A 227 -5.76 5.34 -21.51
N VAL A 228 -6.29 6.15 -22.45
CA VAL A 228 -5.72 7.47 -22.78
C VAL A 228 -5.75 8.38 -21.55
N LEU A 229 -6.84 8.34 -20.78
CA LEU A 229 -6.95 9.15 -19.56
C LEU A 229 -5.96 8.68 -18.49
N HIS A 230 -5.82 7.39 -18.26
CA HIS A 230 -4.83 6.87 -17.28
C HIS A 230 -3.40 7.26 -17.67
N ARG A 231 -3.02 7.15 -18.93
CA ARG A 231 -1.71 7.62 -19.40
C ARG A 231 -1.53 9.11 -19.18
N PHE A 232 -2.54 9.91 -19.53
CA PHE A 232 -2.50 11.36 -19.31
C PHE A 232 -2.29 11.73 -17.84
N PHE A 233 -3.01 11.09 -16.92
CA PHE A 233 -2.86 11.34 -15.48
C PHE A 233 -1.46 10.99 -14.98
N ILE A 234 -0.93 9.85 -15.40
CA ILE A 234 0.42 9.40 -15.05
C ILE A 234 1.47 10.41 -15.55
N TRP A 235 1.33 10.87 -16.80
CA TRP A 235 2.23 11.88 -17.36
C TRP A 235 2.15 13.22 -16.60
N CYS A 236 0.95 13.64 -16.16
CA CYS A 236 0.82 14.85 -15.33
C CYS A 236 1.55 14.69 -13.98
N GLY A 237 1.49 13.52 -13.35
CA GLY A 237 2.25 13.23 -12.13
C GLY A 237 3.77 13.26 -12.38
N ALA A 238 4.22 12.66 -13.48
CA ALA A 238 5.64 12.64 -13.87
C ALA A 238 6.18 14.05 -14.15
N ASP A 239 5.40 14.90 -14.81
CA ASP A 239 5.79 16.29 -15.11
C ASP A 239 6.02 17.14 -13.84
N LEU A 240 5.38 16.78 -12.74
CA LEU A 240 5.58 17.41 -11.44
C LEU A 240 6.79 16.82 -10.68
N GLY A 241 7.47 15.82 -11.25
CA GLY A 241 8.64 15.18 -10.64
C GLY A 241 8.33 14.40 -9.36
N LEU A 242 7.05 14.04 -9.17
CA LEU A 242 6.60 13.28 -7.99
C LEU A 242 6.80 11.79 -8.18
N PRO A 243 7.11 11.05 -7.11
CA PRO A 243 7.02 9.60 -7.10
C PRO A 243 5.61 9.12 -7.48
N ILE A 244 5.55 8.11 -8.37
CA ILE A 244 4.30 7.55 -8.86
C ILE A 244 4.17 6.12 -8.34
N GLN A 245 3.15 5.86 -7.56
CA GLN A 245 2.80 4.51 -7.09
C GLN A 245 1.85 3.84 -8.08
N PHE A 246 2.11 2.59 -8.42
CA PHE A 246 1.22 1.74 -9.19
C PHE A 246 0.77 0.56 -8.34
N HIS A 247 -0.53 0.30 -8.30
CA HIS A 247 -1.02 -0.98 -7.82
C HIS A 247 -0.59 -2.08 -8.79
N VAL A 248 0.00 -3.16 -8.27
CA VAL A 248 0.53 -4.28 -9.05
C VAL A 248 0.15 -5.60 -8.39
N GLY A 249 -0.33 -6.55 -9.19
CA GLY A 249 -0.65 -7.89 -8.72
C GLY A 249 -1.92 -7.96 -7.87
N TYR A 250 -1.83 -8.66 -6.74
CA TYR A 250 -2.92 -9.02 -5.85
C TYR A 250 -3.71 -7.81 -5.32
N GLY A 251 -5.00 -7.95 -5.28
CA GLY A 251 -6.00 -7.01 -4.77
C GLY A 251 -7.37 -7.68 -4.71
N ASP A 252 -8.43 -6.87 -4.62
CA ASP A 252 -9.80 -7.35 -4.55
C ASP A 252 -10.32 -7.96 -5.87
N ARG A 253 -11.58 -8.41 -5.88
CA ARG A 253 -12.22 -9.09 -7.03
C ARG A 253 -12.38 -8.23 -8.28
N ASP A 254 -12.19 -6.92 -8.19
CA ASP A 254 -12.25 -6.01 -9.35
C ASP A 254 -10.99 -6.11 -10.24
N ILE A 255 -9.96 -6.78 -9.77
CA ILE A 255 -8.71 -6.98 -10.48
C ILE A 255 -8.79 -8.16 -11.46
N ASP A 256 -8.34 -7.92 -12.68
CA ASP A 256 -7.90 -8.93 -13.63
C ASP A 256 -6.43 -9.25 -13.38
N LEU A 257 -6.14 -10.23 -12.51
CA LEU A 257 -4.79 -10.43 -11.96
C LEU A 257 -3.71 -10.58 -13.07
N HIS A 258 -3.99 -11.29 -14.15
CA HIS A 258 -3.05 -11.45 -15.27
C HIS A 258 -2.73 -10.12 -15.99
N ARG A 259 -3.62 -9.13 -15.94
CA ARG A 259 -3.41 -7.78 -16.48
C ARG A 259 -2.70 -6.86 -15.49
N CYS A 260 -2.39 -7.34 -14.29
CA CYS A 260 -1.68 -6.62 -13.23
C CYS A 260 -0.22 -7.07 -13.09
N ASN A 261 0.32 -7.82 -14.07
CA ASN A 261 1.74 -8.15 -14.14
C ASN A 261 2.56 -6.88 -14.43
N PRO A 262 3.54 -6.50 -13.61
CA PRO A 262 4.31 -5.28 -13.78
C PRO A 262 5.14 -5.24 -15.07
N LEU A 263 5.46 -6.38 -15.68
CA LEU A 263 6.16 -6.42 -16.98
C LEU A 263 5.38 -5.70 -18.08
N LEU A 264 4.06 -5.62 -17.97
CA LEU A 264 3.21 -4.87 -18.88
C LEU A 264 3.49 -3.37 -18.87
N LEU A 265 4.06 -2.83 -17.77
CA LEU A 265 4.49 -1.43 -17.67
C LEU A 265 5.80 -1.14 -18.39
N THR A 266 6.52 -2.14 -18.95
CA THR A 266 7.88 -1.95 -19.47
C THR A 266 7.97 -0.80 -20.50
N GLY A 267 6.98 -0.66 -21.37
CA GLY A 267 6.92 0.44 -22.37
C GLY A 267 6.79 1.81 -21.70
N LEU A 268 5.89 1.91 -20.74
CA LEU A 268 5.66 3.13 -19.97
C LEU A 268 6.89 3.50 -19.10
N LEU A 269 7.53 2.53 -18.46
CA LEU A 269 8.73 2.76 -17.63
C LEU A 269 9.88 3.36 -18.45
N ARG A 270 10.12 2.84 -19.67
CA ARG A 270 11.11 3.42 -20.60
C ARG A 270 10.79 4.86 -20.97
N ALA A 271 9.52 5.16 -21.19
CA ALA A 271 9.09 6.50 -21.57
C ALA A 271 9.16 7.49 -20.39
N LEU A 272 8.91 7.04 -19.17
CA LEU A 272 8.97 7.87 -17.96
C LEU A 272 10.41 8.11 -17.46
N GLU A 273 11.37 7.23 -17.77
CA GLU A 273 12.74 7.32 -17.26
C GLU A 273 13.39 8.71 -17.45
N PRO A 274 13.27 9.38 -18.62
CA PRO A 274 13.85 10.73 -18.81
C PRO A 274 13.26 11.82 -17.92
N THR A 275 12.08 11.61 -17.32
CA THR A 275 11.46 12.59 -16.40
C THR A 275 12.15 12.64 -15.05
N GLY A 276 12.86 11.59 -14.66
CA GLY A 276 13.45 11.45 -13.35
C GLY A 276 12.45 11.12 -12.23
N ALA A 277 11.16 10.92 -12.53
CA ALA A 277 10.14 10.57 -11.56
C ALA A 277 10.33 9.13 -11.06
N PRO A 278 10.47 8.89 -9.74
CA PRO A 278 10.52 7.54 -9.19
C PRO A 278 9.19 6.79 -9.40
N VAL A 279 9.27 5.49 -9.67
CA VAL A 279 8.11 4.61 -9.82
C VAL A 279 8.14 3.56 -8.74
N MET A 280 7.03 3.42 -8.00
CA MET A 280 6.85 2.43 -6.94
C MET A 280 5.89 1.35 -7.41
N LEU A 281 6.38 0.12 -7.53
CA LEU A 281 5.55 -1.06 -7.79
C LEU A 281 5.06 -1.60 -6.45
N LEU A 282 3.77 -1.42 -6.16
CA LEU A 282 3.18 -1.80 -4.87
C LEU A 282 2.71 -3.26 -4.87
N HIS A 283 2.78 -3.92 -3.71
CA HIS A 283 2.21 -5.25 -3.43
C HIS A 283 2.92 -6.39 -4.16
N ASN A 284 2.92 -6.37 -5.48
CA ASN A 284 3.68 -7.23 -6.39
C ASN A 284 3.36 -8.74 -6.39
N TYR A 285 2.48 -9.25 -5.53
CA TYR A 285 2.17 -10.68 -5.51
C TYR A 285 1.16 -11.05 -6.63
N PRO A 286 1.35 -12.14 -7.37
CA PRO A 286 2.46 -13.11 -7.28
C PRO A 286 3.70 -12.73 -8.11
N TYR A 287 3.74 -11.53 -8.68
CA TYR A 287 4.73 -11.02 -9.65
C TYR A 287 5.93 -10.33 -8.99
N HIS A 288 6.26 -10.68 -7.75
CA HIS A 288 7.35 -10.04 -6.99
C HIS A 288 8.74 -10.27 -7.61
N ARG A 289 8.94 -11.39 -8.34
CA ARG A 289 10.19 -11.63 -9.10
C ARG A 289 10.27 -10.77 -10.35
N GLU A 290 9.17 -10.59 -11.07
CA GLU A 290 9.04 -9.69 -12.22
C GLU A 290 9.26 -8.23 -11.82
N ALA A 291 8.68 -7.81 -10.68
CA ALA A 291 8.95 -6.51 -10.10
C ALA A 291 10.42 -6.36 -9.69
N GLY A 292 11.02 -7.42 -9.14
CA GLY A 292 12.45 -7.49 -8.84
C GLY A 292 13.32 -7.27 -10.06
N TYR A 293 13.00 -7.91 -11.18
CA TYR A 293 13.67 -7.68 -12.45
C TYR A 293 13.55 -6.21 -12.89
N LEU A 294 12.35 -5.63 -12.87
CA LEU A 294 12.16 -4.23 -13.27
C LEU A 294 12.93 -3.27 -12.35
N ALA A 295 12.90 -3.50 -11.03
CA ALA A 295 13.69 -2.71 -10.10
C ALA A 295 15.20 -2.84 -10.34
N GLN A 296 15.67 -4.01 -10.79
CA GLN A 296 17.08 -4.23 -11.14
C GLN A 296 17.49 -3.42 -12.37
N VAL A 297 16.67 -3.44 -13.43
CA VAL A 297 17.08 -2.91 -14.74
C VAL A 297 16.68 -1.45 -14.98
N PHE A 298 15.69 -0.91 -14.26
CA PHE A 298 15.30 0.50 -14.34
C PHE A 298 15.80 1.28 -13.13
N PRO A 299 16.59 2.36 -13.32
CA PRO A 299 17.23 3.10 -12.22
C PRO A 299 16.26 3.64 -11.17
N LEU A 300 15.08 4.09 -11.60
CA LEU A 300 14.10 4.79 -10.77
C LEU A 300 12.90 3.91 -10.34
N VAL A 301 12.95 2.60 -10.59
CA VAL A 301 11.89 1.67 -10.18
C VAL A 301 12.22 1.07 -8.82
N TYR A 302 11.25 1.09 -7.92
CA TYR A 302 11.26 0.57 -6.55
C TYR A 302 10.18 -0.49 -6.41
N ALA A 303 10.31 -1.38 -5.43
CA ALA A 303 9.32 -2.42 -5.15
C ALA A 303 9.10 -2.60 -3.64
N ASP A 304 7.94 -3.11 -3.27
CA ASP A 304 7.57 -3.49 -1.91
C ASP A 304 6.79 -4.83 -1.88
N LEU A 305 6.30 -5.19 -0.70
CA LEU A 305 5.41 -6.33 -0.45
C LEU A 305 4.26 -5.92 0.49
N GLY A 306 3.81 -4.68 0.43
CA GLY A 306 2.62 -4.24 1.15
C GLY A 306 1.42 -5.13 0.86
N LEU A 307 0.33 -5.02 1.64
CA LEU A 307 -0.85 -5.89 1.51
C LEU A 307 -0.51 -7.37 1.74
N VAL A 308 0.31 -7.94 0.84
CA VAL A 308 0.56 -9.39 0.82
C VAL A 308 1.34 -9.89 2.04
N THR A 309 2.18 -9.06 2.65
CA THR A 309 2.97 -9.46 3.84
C THR A 309 2.07 -9.99 4.96
N HIS A 310 0.96 -9.33 5.26
CA HIS A 310 0.04 -9.81 6.29
C HIS A 310 -0.93 -10.89 5.75
N ASN A 311 -1.30 -10.84 4.48
CA ASN A 311 -2.18 -11.84 3.87
C ASN A 311 -1.53 -13.23 3.76
N VAL A 312 -0.22 -13.32 3.52
CA VAL A 312 0.49 -14.61 3.50
C VAL A 312 0.94 -15.10 4.88
N GLY A 313 0.77 -14.29 5.93
CA GLY A 313 1.05 -14.67 7.31
C GLY A 313 2.44 -15.28 7.50
N ALA A 314 2.51 -16.54 7.94
CA ALA A 314 3.77 -17.24 8.19
C ALA A 314 4.66 -17.43 6.94
N ARG A 315 4.16 -17.20 5.73
CA ARG A 315 4.94 -17.26 4.47
C ARG A 315 5.71 -15.97 4.18
N ALA A 316 5.54 -14.91 4.96
CA ALA A 316 6.16 -13.61 4.72
C ALA A 316 7.69 -13.69 4.58
N THR A 317 8.37 -14.54 5.37
CA THR A 317 9.83 -14.73 5.28
C THR A 317 10.28 -15.29 3.92
N ALA A 318 9.60 -16.31 3.43
CA ALA A 318 9.91 -16.89 2.13
C ALA A 318 9.66 -15.88 1.00
N LEU A 319 8.51 -15.19 1.06
CA LEU A 319 8.14 -14.19 0.07
C LEU A 319 9.12 -13.02 0.04
N LEU A 320 9.56 -12.52 1.20
CA LEU A 320 10.58 -11.47 1.28
C LEU A 320 11.90 -11.94 0.65
N GLY A 321 12.33 -13.19 0.94
CA GLY A 321 13.52 -13.77 0.32
C GLY A 321 13.44 -13.81 -1.19
N GLU A 322 12.30 -14.24 -1.74
CA GLU A 322 12.04 -14.30 -3.18
C GLU A 322 12.02 -12.90 -3.82
N ALA A 323 11.40 -11.93 -3.18
CA ALA A 323 11.38 -10.54 -3.68
C ALA A 323 12.80 -9.92 -3.71
N LEU A 324 13.65 -10.26 -2.75
CA LEU A 324 15.02 -9.74 -2.65
C LEU A 324 16.03 -10.47 -3.55
N GLU A 325 15.62 -11.48 -4.33
CA GLU A 325 16.52 -12.19 -5.27
C GLU A 325 17.19 -11.23 -6.26
N LEU A 326 16.43 -10.28 -6.81
CA LEU A 326 16.91 -9.33 -7.82
C LEU A 326 16.78 -7.87 -7.41
N VAL A 327 15.86 -7.52 -6.52
CA VAL A 327 15.69 -6.12 -6.12
C VAL A 327 16.97 -5.61 -5.44
N PRO A 328 17.60 -4.53 -5.96
CA PRO A 328 18.69 -3.89 -5.24
C PRO A 328 18.21 -3.42 -3.85
N LEU A 329 18.96 -3.73 -2.78
CA LEU A 329 18.57 -3.43 -1.40
C LEU A 329 18.26 -1.93 -1.15
N ARG A 330 18.77 -1.04 -2.02
CA ARG A 330 18.48 0.40 -2.02
C ARG A 330 17.16 0.76 -2.71
N LYS A 331 16.41 -0.21 -3.23
CA LYS A 331 15.17 -0.01 -3.99
C LYS A 331 14.00 -0.83 -3.46
N PHE A 332 14.20 -1.57 -2.38
CA PHE A 332 13.12 -2.24 -1.67
C PHE A 332 12.61 -1.36 -0.53
N LEU A 333 11.30 -1.28 -0.36
CA LEU A 333 10.64 -0.42 0.61
C LEU A 333 9.72 -1.23 1.52
N PHE A 334 9.40 -0.68 2.68
CA PHE A 334 8.37 -1.21 3.56
C PHE A 334 7.05 -0.46 3.34
N SER A 335 5.96 -1.20 3.15
CA SER A 335 4.58 -0.71 3.26
C SER A 335 3.70 -1.74 3.96
N SER A 336 2.62 -1.29 4.59
CA SER A 336 1.61 -2.15 5.16
C SER A 336 0.44 -2.37 4.20
N ASP A 337 0.09 -1.37 3.43
CA ASP A 337 -1.19 -1.26 2.71
C ASP A 337 -2.39 -1.48 3.64
N ALA A 338 -2.24 -1.15 4.92
CA ALA A 338 -3.29 -1.34 5.90
C ALA A 338 -4.45 -0.38 5.66
N PHE A 339 -5.66 -0.92 5.67
CA PHE A 339 -6.91 -0.18 5.52
C PHE A 339 -7.90 -0.55 6.61
N GLY A 340 -8.54 0.45 7.20
CA GLY A 340 -9.70 0.29 8.07
C GLY A 340 -9.42 -0.26 9.46
N LEU A 341 -8.56 -1.27 9.59
CA LEU A 341 -8.23 -1.93 10.86
C LEU A 341 -6.84 -1.56 11.35
N PRO A 342 -6.66 -1.06 12.58
CA PRO A 342 -5.34 -0.82 13.16
C PRO A 342 -4.54 -2.12 13.37
N GLU A 343 -5.22 -3.26 13.47
CA GLU A 343 -4.62 -4.59 13.53
C GLU A 343 -3.79 -4.92 12.29
N LEU A 344 -4.20 -4.48 11.08
CA LEU A 344 -3.48 -4.71 9.84
C LEU A 344 -2.15 -3.96 9.80
N TYR A 345 -2.10 -2.73 10.30
CA TYR A 345 -0.84 -1.99 10.50
C TYR A 345 0.12 -2.78 11.39
N TYR A 346 -0.39 -3.28 12.50
CA TYR A 346 0.42 -4.05 13.44
C TYR A 346 0.91 -5.37 12.83
N LEU A 347 0.04 -6.12 12.18
CA LEU A 347 0.42 -7.36 11.51
C LEU A 347 1.42 -7.11 10.38
N GLY A 348 1.21 -6.11 9.55
CA GLY A 348 2.13 -5.72 8.49
C GLY A 348 3.53 -5.41 9.04
N THR A 349 3.62 -4.55 10.06
CA THR A 349 4.90 -4.19 10.69
C THR A 349 5.58 -5.36 11.41
N LEU A 350 4.80 -6.15 12.15
CA LEU A 350 5.32 -7.30 12.90
C LEU A 350 5.86 -8.38 11.98
N LEU A 351 5.06 -8.80 11.00
CA LEU A 351 5.43 -9.88 10.07
C LEU A 351 6.59 -9.47 9.18
N PHE A 352 6.63 -8.22 8.74
CA PHE A 352 7.76 -7.68 8.01
C PHE A 352 9.06 -7.72 8.84
N ARG A 353 9.04 -7.25 10.11
CA ARG A 353 10.22 -7.31 10.99
C ARG A 353 10.68 -8.73 11.22
N ARG A 354 9.75 -9.66 11.43
CA ARG A 354 10.07 -11.08 11.58
C ARG A 354 10.70 -11.64 10.32
N ALA A 355 10.09 -11.40 9.16
CA ALA A 355 10.61 -11.85 7.88
C ALA A 355 12.01 -11.30 7.59
N LEU A 356 12.21 -10.01 7.77
CA LEU A 356 13.51 -9.37 7.58
C LEU A 356 14.55 -9.91 8.56
N SER A 357 14.18 -10.09 9.83
CA SER A 357 15.07 -10.62 10.85
C SER A 357 15.51 -12.05 10.53
N GLU A 358 14.58 -12.93 10.16
CA GLU A 358 14.87 -14.31 9.77
C GLU A 358 15.75 -14.38 8.52
N PHE A 359 15.45 -13.56 7.50
CA PHE A 359 16.26 -13.45 6.29
C PHE A 359 17.69 -13.02 6.61
N LEU A 360 17.88 -11.94 7.41
CA LEU A 360 19.20 -11.45 7.76
C LEU A 360 19.96 -12.41 8.68
N ALA A 361 19.29 -13.03 9.66
CA ALA A 361 19.91 -14.03 10.54
C ALA A 361 20.45 -15.22 9.76
N ALA A 362 19.72 -15.71 8.74
CA ALA A 362 20.19 -16.78 7.88
C ALA A 362 21.44 -16.38 7.06
N ARG A 363 21.51 -15.13 6.57
CA ARG A 363 22.69 -14.61 5.83
C ARG A 363 23.90 -14.42 6.74
N LEU A 364 23.67 -13.92 7.95
CA LEU A 364 24.73 -13.80 8.96
C LEU A 364 25.28 -15.17 9.37
N ALA A 365 24.40 -16.15 9.60
CA ALA A 365 24.81 -17.52 9.96
C ALA A 365 25.58 -18.26 8.85
N ALA A 366 25.29 -17.93 7.59
CA ALA A 366 25.97 -18.48 6.41
C ALA A 366 27.26 -17.72 6.04
N ASP A 367 27.60 -16.64 6.73
CA ASP A 367 28.68 -15.70 6.38
C ASP A 367 28.52 -15.06 4.98
N ASP A 368 27.28 -15.00 4.47
CA ASP A 368 26.94 -14.30 3.22
C ASP A 368 26.84 -12.78 3.40
N MET A 369 26.77 -12.30 4.64
CA MET A 369 26.59 -10.89 5.00
C MET A 369 27.30 -10.56 6.31
N SER A 370 27.96 -9.40 6.38
CA SER A 370 28.52 -8.90 7.63
C SER A 370 27.44 -8.30 8.54
N TYR A 371 27.68 -8.26 9.85
CA TYR A 371 26.76 -7.63 10.81
C TYR A 371 26.51 -6.13 10.49
N PRO A 372 27.55 -5.30 10.17
CA PRO A 372 27.32 -3.92 9.72
C PRO A 372 26.48 -3.81 8.45
N ASP A 373 26.59 -4.78 7.51
CA ASP A 373 25.72 -4.80 6.33
C ASP A 373 24.29 -5.13 6.67
N ALA A 374 24.03 -6.07 7.58
CA ALA A 374 22.69 -6.39 8.05
C ALA A 374 22.00 -5.18 8.71
N GLU A 375 22.72 -4.44 9.56
CA GLU A 375 22.23 -3.18 10.14
C GLU A 375 21.94 -2.14 9.05
N ARG A 376 22.86 -1.97 8.10
CA ARG A 376 22.68 -1.03 6.98
C ARG A 376 21.47 -1.40 6.12
N VAL A 377 21.29 -2.67 5.78
CA VAL A 377 20.14 -3.17 5.02
C VAL A 377 18.84 -2.88 5.76
N THR A 378 18.81 -3.09 7.06
CA THR A 378 17.64 -2.80 7.89
C THR A 378 17.26 -1.32 7.83
N ARG A 379 18.23 -0.41 7.95
CA ARG A 379 17.96 1.03 7.82
C ARG A 379 17.49 1.41 6.42
N LEU A 380 18.15 0.87 5.37
CA LEU A 380 17.77 1.14 3.98
C LEU A 380 16.32 0.75 3.71
N ILE A 381 15.96 -0.51 3.96
CA ILE A 381 14.64 -1.04 3.64
C ILE A 381 13.58 -0.47 4.60
N GLY A 382 13.92 -0.32 5.88
CA GLY A 382 12.97 0.15 6.89
C GLY A 382 12.61 1.63 6.77
N ALA A 383 13.52 2.48 6.26
CA ALA A 383 13.27 3.92 6.23
C ALA A 383 14.01 4.70 5.15
N GLU A 384 15.34 4.52 4.99
CA GLU A 384 16.18 5.44 4.22
C GLU A 384 15.80 5.46 2.72
N ASN A 385 15.40 4.31 2.17
CA ASN A 385 14.96 4.21 0.78
C ASN A 385 13.70 5.04 0.53
N ALA A 386 12.69 4.93 1.39
CA ALA A 386 11.47 5.71 1.30
C ALA A 386 11.76 7.21 1.49
N ARG A 387 12.54 7.59 2.54
CA ARG A 387 12.93 8.99 2.77
C ARG A 387 13.59 9.61 1.56
N ARG A 388 14.54 8.90 0.95
CA ARG A 388 15.22 9.35 -0.27
C ARG A 388 14.28 9.46 -1.47
N ALA A 389 13.47 8.43 -1.71
CA ALA A 389 12.61 8.37 -2.89
C ALA A 389 11.49 9.41 -2.87
N TYR A 390 10.90 9.66 -1.69
CA TYR A 390 9.83 10.64 -1.49
C TYR A 390 10.32 12.00 -0.96
N ARG A 391 11.63 12.16 -0.72
CA ARG A 391 12.23 13.41 -0.19
C ARG A 391 11.59 13.85 1.13
N LEU A 392 11.38 12.91 2.08
CA LEU A 392 10.60 13.18 3.30
C LEU A 392 11.33 14.07 4.32
N ASP A 393 12.61 14.32 4.16
CA ASP A 393 13.45 15.11 5.08
C ASP A 393 13.68 16.55 4.56
N GLY A 394 12.92 17.01 3.55
CA GLY A 394 13.02 18.30 2.89
C GLY A 394 12.14 19.39 3.49
#